data_d2aad59c0e97c732a299fb73cab6a5c9
#
_entry.id   d2aad59c0e97c732a299fb73cab6a5c9
#
_cell.length_a   1.000
_cell.length_b   1.000
_cell.length_c   1.000
_cell.angle_alpha   90.00
_cell.angle_beta   90.00
_cell.angle_gamma   90.00
#
_symmetry.space_group_name_H-M   'P 1'
#
loop_
_entity.id
_entity.type
_entity.pdbx_description
1 polymer ?
#
loop_
_entity_poly.entity_id
_entity_poly.type
_entity_poly.pdbx_seq_one_letter_code
_entity_poly.pdbx_strand_id
1 'polypeptide(L)'
;MTTTMPATADGWDALLSDGGVVRIRPATAADEDRLLALHEAASDRSIYLRYFSLNRRAGDRYVDKVLHGGEDEIVLVAEQQGVVVGMAGCTRLGRTADGEVAMLVADSHQRRGVGTLLLEHLAAVARRAGMRSFVADTLADNGLMQQVFTDAGFRVERHSDVDVTHVRMSLTPTPQAQDAVDLRERRADVASLRHVLAPRSIVVVGASDRPGSVGGAVLRNIIAGHYRGDLKAVNPNRRWVQRLRAYPSVLSLPEPVDLAVVAVPGPAVEQVIRDCGARGIPAAVILSAGFG
;
A
#
# COMPACT_ATOMS: atom_id res chain seq x y z
N MET A 1 -22.23 -6.41 4.67
CA MET A 1 -21.85 -5.68 5.90
C MET A 1 -21.15 -4.42 5.45
N THR A 2 -21.79 -3.26 5.61
CA THR A 2 -21.23 -1.97 5.19
C THR A 2 -20.11 -1.62 6.15
N THR A 3 -18.87 -1.72 5.73
CA THR A 3 -17.73 -1.25 6.51
C THR A 3 -17.86 0.27 6.66
N THR A 4 -18.43 0.70 7.77
CA THR A 4 -18.50 2.11 8.15
C THR A 4 -17.08 2.54 8.46
N MET A 5 -16.44 3.25 7.52
CA MET A 5 -15.10 3.84 7.73
C MET A 5 -15.18 4.85 8.88
N PRO A 6 -14.44 4.66 9.98
CA PRO A 6 -14.40 5.64 11.04
C PRO A 6 -13.74 6.92 10.55
N ALA A 7 -14.32 8.07 10.92
CA ALA A 7 -13.71 9.38 10.73
C ALA A 7 -12.62 9.56 11.81
N THR A 8 -11.48 8.90 11.67
CA THR A 8 -10.38 9.04 12.62
C THR A 8 -9.21 9.77 11.98
N ALA A 9 -8.58 10.65 12.76
CA ALA A 9 -7.32 11.31 12.43
C ALA A 9 -6.18 10.31 12.11
N ASP A 10 -6.40 9.01 12.38
CA ASP A 10 -5.40 7.95 12.31
C ASP A 10 -5.22 7.32 10.92
N GLY A 11 -6.10 7.59 9.95
CA GLY A 11 -6.02 7.02 8.60
C GLY A 11 -6.60 5.60 8.47
N TRP A 12 -6.39 4.99 7.29
CA TRP A 12 -6.95 3.69 6.89
C TRP A 12 -5.85 2.80 6.32
N ASP A 13 -5.77 1.57 6.77
CA ASP A 13 -4.93 0.55 6.15
C ASP A 13 -5.70 -0.09 4.99
N ALA A 14 -5.08 -0.18 3.82
CA ALA A 14 -5.66 -0.73 2.61
C ALA A 14 -4.69 -1.70 1.93
N LEU A 15 -5.25 -2.75 1.31
CA LEU A 15 -4.48 -3.73 0.56
C LEU A 15 -4.23 -3.25 -0.87
N LEU A 16 -2.99 -3.35 -1.30
CA LEU A 16 -2.57 -3.16 -2.68
C LEU A 16 -2.89 -4.41 -3.53
N SER A 17 -2.91 -4.25 -4.84
CA SER A 17 -3.20 -5.36 -5.77
C SER A 17 -2.23 -6.54 -5.68
N ASP A 18 -1.05 -6.34 -5.13
CA ASP A 18 -0.02 -7.36 -4.88
C ASP A 18 -0.08 -7.96 -3.46
N GLY A 19 -1.08 -7.57 -2.65
CA GLY A 19 -1.28 -8.00 -1.27
C GLY A 19 -0.46 -7.22 -0.24
N GLY A 20 0.34 -6.24 -0.65
CA GLY A 20 1.02 -5.32 0.26
C GLY A 20 0.03 -4.40 0.97
N VAL A 21 0.41 -3.88 2.14
CA VAL A 21 -0.41 -2.92 2.90
C VAL A 21 0.12 -1.51 2.67
N VAL A 22 -0.80 -0.56 2.47
CA VAL A 22 -0.52 0.87 2.44
C VAL A 22 -1.45 1.56 3.43
N ARG A 23 -0.93 2.53 4.17
CA ARG A 23 -1.72 3.38 5.06
C ARG A 23 -2.08 4.67 4.34
N ILE A 24 -3.37 4.98 4.25
CA ILE A 24 -3.88 6.23 3.69
C ILE A 24 -4.35 7.10 4.83
N ARG A 25 -3.92 8.36 4.88
CA ARG A 25 -4.29 9.29 5.93
C ARG A 25 -4.29 10.74 5.42
N PRO A 26 -4.95 11.66 6.13
CA PRO A 26 -4.79 13.08 5.86
C PRO A 26 -3.32 13.49 5.97
N ALA A 27 -2.89 14.38 5.06
CA ALA A 27 -1.60 15.03 5.16
C ALA A 27 -1.61 16.06 6.29
N THR A 28 -0.47 16.28 6.90
CA THR A 28 -0.24 17.29 7.93
C THR A 28 0.96 18.14 7.55
N ALA A 29 1.15 19.28 8.20
CA ALA A 29 2.33 20.11 7.97
C ALA A 29 3.66 19.34 8.19
N ALA A 30 3.66 18.33 9.05
CA ALA A 30 4.85 17.47 9.27
C ALA A 30 5.19 16.56 8.07
N ASP A 31 4.34 16.51 7.05
CA ASP A 31 4.61 15.73 5.84
C ASP A 31 5.30 16.54 4.73
N GLU A 32 5.57 17.84 4.94
CA GLU A 32 6.13 18.73 3.92
C GLU A 32 7.41 18.15 3.30
N ASP A 33 8.43 17.87 4.10
CA ASP A 33 9.71 17.31 3.61
C ASP A 33 9.50 15.97 2.88
N ARG A 34 8.56 15.14 3.35
CA ARG A 34 8.26 13.83 2.76
C ARG A 34 7.55 13.95 1.41
N LEU A 35 6.69 14.96 1.26
CA LEU A 35 6.02 15.28 0.01
C LEU A 35 6.97 15.90 -1.00
N LEU A 36 7.87 16.77 -0.55
CA LEU A 36 8.95 17.32 -1.39
C LEU A 36 9.85 16.18 -1.89
N ALA A 37 10.26 15.27 -1.00
CA ALA A 37 11.05 14.07 -1.37
C ALA A 37 10.33 13.18 -2.39
N LEU A 38 8.99 12.98 -2.28
CA LEU A 38 8.19 12.27 -3.27
C LEU A 38 8.27 12.92 -4.64
N HIS A 39 8.18 14.25 -4.71
CA HIS A 39 8.28 15.02 -5.97
C HIS A 39 9.69 14.96 -6.56
N GLU A 40 10.73 15.06 -5.72
CA GLU A 40 12.12 14.99 -6.15
C GLU A 40 12.47 13.62 -6.74
N ALA A 41 11.97 12.54 -6.12
CA ALA A 41 12.21 11.17 -6.55
C ALA A 41 11.39 10.77 -7.80
N ALA A 42 10.35 11.51 -8.16
CA ALA A 42 9.52 11.20 -9.31
C ALA A 42 10.27 11.40 -10.63
N SER A 43 10.04 10.53 -11.61
CA SER A 43 10.59 10.66 -12.96
C SER A 43 10.09 11.92 -13.66
N ASP A 44 10.86 12.41 -14.65
CA ASP A 44 10.46 13.55 -15.47
C ASP A 44 9.12 13.29 -16.18
N ARG A 45 8.85 12.04 -16.56
CA ARG A 45 7.55 11.65 -17.12
C ARG A 45 6.42 11.84 -16.10
N SER A 46 6.57 11.39 -14.86
CA SER A 46 5.56 11.54 -13.82
C SER A 46 5.33 13.01 -13.47
N ILE A 47 6.38 13.82 -13.42
CA ILE A 47 6.28 15.28 -13.23
C ILE A 47 5.55 15.93 -14.40
N TYR A 48 5.91 15.59 -15.64
CA TYR A 48 5.25 16.14 -16.83
C TYR A 48 3.76 15.78 -16.89
N LEU A 49 3.42 14.50 -16.64
CA LEU A 49 2.02 14.05 -16.61
C LEU A 49 1.20 14.74 -15.52
N ARG A 50 1.84 15.16 -14.43
CA ARG A 50 1.18 15.83 -13.29
C ARG A 50 1.03 17.33 -13.46
N TYR A 51 2.06 18.00 -14.01
CA TYR A 51 2.15 19.47 -14.05
C TYR A 51 2.11 20.07 -15.45
N PHE A 52 2.03 19.25 -16.49
CA PHE A 52 2.14 19.64 -17.91
C PHE A 52 3.44 20.42 -18.19
N SER A 53 4.43 20.24 -17.34
CA SER A 53 5.71 20.96 -17.34
C SER A 53 6.77 20.11 -16.66
N LEU A 54 8.02 20.25 -17.10
CA LEU A 54 9.19 19.64 -16.43
C LEU A 54 9.74 20.51 -15.29
N ASN A 55 9.07 21.63 -14.97
CA ASN A 55 9.49 22.53 -13.90
C ASN A 55 9.21 21.91 -12.52
N ARG A 56 10.21 21.34 -11.88
CA ARG A 56 10.10 20.71 -10.55
C ARG A 56 9.64 21.67 -9.45
N ARG A 57 9.92 22.99 -9.58
CA ARG A 57 9.38 24.01 -8.65
C ARG A 57 7.85 24.10 -8.66
N ALA A 58 7.17 23.51 -9.65
CA ALA A 58 5.71 23.38 -9.62
C ALA A 58 5.27 22.43 -8.49
N GLY A 59 6.04 21.39 -8.20
CA GLY A 59 5.84 20.48 -7.07
C GLY A 59 5.96 21.20 -5.72
N ASP A 60 7.04 21.97 -5.53
CA ASP A 60 7.29 22.72 -4.29
C ASP A 60 6.13 23.68 -4.00
N ARG A 61 5.72 24.48 -4.99
CA ARG A 61 4.58 25.40 -4.86
C ARG A 61 3.26 24.69 -4.60
N TYR A 62 3.08 23.49 -5.18
CA TYR A 62 1.87 22.71 -4.94
C TYR A 62 1.85 22.17 -3.52
N VAL A 63 2.95 21.63 -3.01
CA VAL A 63 3.06 21.13 -1.63
C VAL A 63 2.78 22.24 -0.63
N ASP A 64 3.42 23.41 -0.80
CA ASP A 64 3.18 24.59 0.04
C ASP A 64 1.69 25.00 0.01
N LYS A 65 1.11 25.14 -1.20
CA LYS A 65 -0.31 25.49 -1.35
C LYS A 65 -1.22 24.52 -0.61
N VAL A 66 -1.06 23.20 -0.81
CA VAL A 66 -2.02 22.20 -0.30
C VAL A 66 -1.86 21.94 1.20
N LEU A 67 -0.70 22.19 1.78
CA LEU A 67 -0.50 22.06 3.23
C LEU A 67 -0.89 23.32 4.01
N HIS A 68 -0.84 24.49 3.38
CA HIS A 68 -1.06 25.80 4.02
C HIS A 68 -2.26 26.57 3.40
N GLY A 69 -2.95 25.98 2.40
CA GLY A 69 -3.99 26.65 1.60
C GLY A 69 -5.37 26.82 2.26
N GLY A 70 -5.59 26.30 3.47
CA GLY A 70 -6.81 26.50 4.24
C GLY A 70 -7.90 25.43 4.02
N GLU A 71 -9.16 25.79 4.38
CA GLU A 71 -10.30 24.84 4.48
C GLU A 71 -10.79 24.27 3.14
N ASP A 72 -10.41 24.87 2.02
CA ASP A 72 -10.81 24.40 0.68
C ASP A 72 -9.92 23.28 0.13
N GLU A 73 -8.85 22.94 0.85
CA GLU A 73 -7.88 21.90 0.44
C GLU A 73 -8.09 20.63 1.26
N ILE A 74 -8.19 19.50 0.55
CA ILE A 74 -8.19 18.15 1.15
C ILE A 74 -7.00 17.41 0.56
N VAL A 75 -6.09 16.95 1.40
CA VAL A 75 -4.89 16.20 0.95
C VAL A 75 -4.78 14.91 1.71
N LEU A 76 -4.62 13.81 0.98
CA LEU A 76 -4.33 12.48 1.51
C LEU A 76 -2.94 12.03 1.06
N VAL A 77 -2.25 11.33 1.95
CA VAL A 77 -0.99 10.64 1.66
C VAL A 77 -1.17 9.13 1.77
N ALA A 78 -0.48 8.41 0.91
CA ALA A 78 -0.32 6.96 1.01
C ALA A 78 1.09 6.66 1.54
N GLU A 79 1.17 5.91 2.62
CA GLU A 79 2.41 5.60 3.31
C GLU A 79 2.62 4.09 3.37
N GLN A 80 3.81 3.63 2.99
CA GLN A 80 4.23 2.24 3.12
C GLN A 80 5.56 2.19 3.88
N GLN A 81 5.60 1.43 4.99
CA GLN A 81 6.81 1.28 5.83
C GLN A 81 7.45 2.62 6.25
N GLY A 82 6.62 3.62 6.59
CA GLY A 82 7.09 4.93 7.01
C GLY A 82 7.48 5.89 5.87
N VAL A 83 7.39 5.47 4.62
CA VAL A 83 7.71 6.28 3.44
C VAL A 83 6.43 6.72 2.74
N VAL A 84 6.30 8.00 2.38
CA VAL A 84 5.21 8.50 1.55
C VAL A 84 5.45 8.05 0.11
N VAL A 85 4.54 7.20 -0.39
CA VAL A 85 4.62 6.59 -1.73
C VAL A 85 3.59 7.16 -2.71
N GLY A 86 2.72 8.05 -2.22
CA GLY A 86 1.75 8.72 -3.07
C GLY A 86 1.00 9.81 -2.32
N MET A 87 0.45 10.75 -3.07
CA MET A 87 -0.44 11.78 -2.56
C MET A 87 -1.60 12.03 -3.53
N ALA A 88 -2.74 12.44 -2.99
CA ALA A 88 -3.86 12.98 -3.76
C ALA A 88 -4.41 14.22 -3.05
N GLY A 89 -4.58 15.29 -3.79
CA GLY A 89 -5.15 16.54 -3.31
C GLY A 89 -6.44 16.88 -4.05
N CYS A 90 -7.34 17.56 -3.37
CA CYS A 90 -8.57 18.11 -3.93
C CYS A 90 -8.73 19.55 -3.46
N THR A 91 -8.79 20.47 -4.39
CA THR A 91 -9.07 21.90 -4.16
C THR A 91 -10.52 22.18 -4.53
N ARG A 92 -11.32 22.73 -3.62
CA ARG A 92 -12.70 23.18 -3.94
C ARG A 92 -12.66 24.32 -4.95
N LEU A 93 -13.50 24.26 -5.97
CA LEU A 93 -13.59 25.31 -6.99
C LEU A 93 -14.59 26.40 -6.58
N GLY A 94 -14.10 27.37 -5.86
CA GLY A 94 -14.88 28.52 -5.39
C GLY A 94 -16.09 28.06 -4.55
N ARG A 95 -17.29 28.58 -4.86
CA ARG A 95 -18.54 28.25 -4.15
C ARG A 95 -19.29 27.06 -4.76
N THR A 96 -18.68 26.31 -5.67
CA THR A 96 -19.32 25.15 -6.32
C THR A 96 -19.21 23.90 -5.44
N ALA A 97 -19.92 22.85 -5.85
CA ALA A 97 -19.76 21.53 -5.27
C ALA A 97 -18.72 20.67 -6.02
N ASP A 98 -17.87 21.29 -6.84
CA ASP A 98 -16.81 20.64 -7.61
C ASP A 98 -15.48 20.77 -6.89
N GLY A 99 -14.67 19.73 -6.94
CA GLY A 99 -13.29 19.73 -6.47
C GLY A 99 -12.32 19.37 -7.60
N GLU A 100 -11.29 20.20 -7.81
CA GLU A 100 -10.19 19.89 -8.71
C GLU A 100 -9.27 18.88 -8.05
N VAL A 101 -9.07 17.73 -8.71
CA VAL A 101 -8.27 16.63 -8.17
C VAL A 101 -6.95 16.49 -8.90
N ALA A 102 -5.92 16.26 -8.10
CA ALA A 102 -4.60 16.00 -8.62
C ALA A 102 -3.86 15.00 -7.73
N MET A 103 -3.05 14.12 -8.33
CA MET A 103 -2.32 13.09 -7.60
C MET A 103 -0.95 12.81 -8.19
N LEU A 104 -0.07 12.28 -7.33
CA LEU A 104 1.24 11.78 -7.69
C LEU A 104 1.48 10.49 -6.94
N VAL A 105 1.98 9.46 -7.63
CA VAL A 105 2.39 8.17 -7.05
C VAL A 105 3.82 7.90 -7.46
N ALA A 106 4.66 7.53 -6.51
CA ALA A 106 6.05 7.14 -6.75
C ALA A 106 6.15 6.09 -7.86
N ASP A 107 7.08 6.22 -8.79
CA ASP A 107 7.18 5.36 -9.97
C ASP A 107 7.26 3.87 -9.61
N SER A 108 7.98 3.53 -8.53
CA SER A 108 8.09 2.15 -8.00
C SER A 108 6.79 1.59 -7.42
N HIS A 109 5.77 2.45 -7.19
CA HIS A 109 4.49 2.08 -6.58
C HIS A 109 3.30 2.26 -7.54
N GLN A 110 3.57 2.68 -8.77
CA GLN A 110 2.54 2.72 -9.82
C GLN A 110 2.07 1.32 -10.20
N ARG A 111 0.84 1.22 -10.75
CA ARG A 111 0.17 -0.03 -11.14
C ARG A 111 -0.07 -1.04 -10.01
N ARG A 112 0.11 -0.63 -8.75
CA ARG A 112 -0.17 -1.44 -7.56
C ARG A 112 -1.50 -1.09 -6.88
N GLY A 113 -2.26 -0.13 -7.46
CA GLY A 113 -3.56 0.30 -6.94
C GLY A 113 -3.50 1.51 -5.99
N VAL A 114 -2.31 2.07 -5.71
CA VAL A 114 -2.15 3.22 -4.79
C VAL A 114 -3.00 4.42 -5.24
N GLY A 115 -2.95 4.78 -6.53
CA GLY A 115 -3.73 5.91 -7.06
C GLY A 115 -5.24 5.71 -6.95
N THR A 116 -5.72 4.50 -7.22
CA THR A 116 -7.15 4.15 -7.10
C THR A 116 -7.62 4.26 -5.66
N LEU A 117 -6.86 3.69 -4.71
CA LEU A 117 -7.16 3.78 -3.28
C LEU A 117 -7.17 5.23 -2.78
N LEU A 118 -6.16 6.02 -3.18
CA LEU A 118 -6.12 7.46 -2.84
C LEU A 118 -7.36 8.19 -3.36
N LEU A 119 -7.76 7.95 -4.61
CA LEU A 119 -8.91 8.60 -5.22
C LEU A 119 -10.22 8.23 -4.52
N GLU A 120 -10.40 6.96 -4.16
CA GLU A 120 -11.59 6.48 -3.44
C GLU A 120 -11.72 7.08 -2.05
N HIS A 121 -10.62 7.08 -1.29
CA HIS A 121 -10.60 7.69 0.04
C HIS A 121 -10.80 9.21 -0.04
N LEU A 122 -10.16 9.86 -1.01
CA LEU A 122 -10.35 11.29 -1.27
C LEU A 122 -11.81 11.60 -1.61
N ALA A 123 -12.47 10.78 -2.44
CA ALA A 123 -13.89 10.92 -2.76
C ALA A 123 -14.79 10.76 -1.54
N ALA A 124 -14.45 9.83 -0.63
CA ALA A 124 -15.21 9.64 0.61
C ALA A 124 -15.11 10.87 1.53
N VAL A 125 -13.92 11.47 1.65
CA VAL A 125 -13.69 12.68 2.44
C VAL A 125 -14.36 13.89 1.78
N ALA A 126 -14.18 14.08 0.48
CA ALA A 126 -14.77 15.19 -0.28
C ALA A 126 -16.31 15.20 -0.24
N ARG A 127 -16.96 14.03 -0.31
CA ARG A 127 -18.42 13.91 -0.13
C ARG A 127 -18.87 14.41 1.24
N ARG A 128 -18.14 14.07 2.29
CA ARG A 128 -18.45 14.56 3.66
C ARG A 128 -18.27 16.08 3.78
N ALA A 129 -17.33 16.64 3.02
CA ALA A 129 -17.14 18.08 2.88
C ALA A 129 -18.17 18.76 1.94
N GLY A 130 -19.17 18.02 1.42
CA GLY A 130 -20.24 18.55 0.58
C GLY A 130 -19.92 18.67 -0.89
N MET A 131 -18.83 18.10 -1.37
CA MET A 131 -18.52 18.03 -2.81
C MET A 131 -19.36 16.96 -3.50
N ARG A 132 -19.72 17.18 -4.76
CA ARG A 132 -20.58 16.29 -5.56
C ARG A 132 -19.89 15.74 -6.81
N SER A 133 -18.83 16.39 -7.25
CA SER A 133 -18.03 15.92 -8.38
C SER A 133 -16.56 16.31 -8.21
N PHE A 134 -15.72 15.49 -8.82
CA PHE A 134 -14.33 15.83 -9.09
C PHE A 134 -14.18 16.28 -10.53
N VAL A 135 -13.30 17.23 -10.77
CA VAL A 135 -12.79 17.59 -12.07
C VAL A 135 -11.27 17.41 -12.10
N ALA A 136 -10.76 17.01 -13.24
CA ALA A 136 -9.33 16.85 -13.43
C ALA A 136 -8.97 17.08 -14.90
N ASP A 137 -7.82 17.71 -15.13
CA ASP A 137 -7.20 17.79 -16.42
C ASP A 137 -6.10 16.75 -16.53
N THR A 138 -6.06 16.01 -17.62
CA THR A 138 -5.05 15.00 -17.87
C THR A 138 -4.60 15.05 -19.32
N LEU A 139 -3.34 14.72 -19.58
CA LEU A 139 -2.88 14.56 -20.95
C LEU A 139 -3.60 13.36 -21.61
N ALA A 140 -3.90 13.48 -22.89
CA ALA A 140 -4.62 12.45 -23.65
C ALA A 140 -3.87 11.09 -23.64
N ASP A 141 -2.54 11.11 -23.54
CA ASP A 141 -1.68 9.92 -23.49
C ASP A 141 -1.45 9.38 -22.06
N ASN A 142 -2.04 10.00 -21.02
CA ASN A 142 -1.96 9.54 -19.64
C ASN A 142 -2.90 8.36 -19.37
N GLY A 143 -2.60 7.20 -19.99
CA GLY A 143 -3.39 5.99 -19.82
C GLY A 143 -3.47 5.49 -18.38
N LEU A 144 -2.43 5.75 -17.56
CA LEU A 144 -2.44 5.36 -16.13
C LEU A 144 -3.52 6.09 -15.35
N MET A 145 -3.66 7.40 -15.58
CA MET A 145 -4.67 8.19 -14.90
C MET A 145 -6.08 7.83 -15.35
N GLN A 146 -6.26 7.59 -16.65
CA GLN A 146 -7.54 7.13 -17.21
C GLN A 146 -7.96 5.77 -16.62
N GLN A 147 -7.00 4.88 -16.39
CA GLN A 147 -7.24 3.59 -15.72
C GLN A 147 -7.67 3.79 -14.27
N VAL A 148 -7.01 4.66 -13.52
CA VAL A 148 -7.38 4.99 -12.12
C VAL A 148 -8.84 5.43 -12.04
N PHE A 149 -9.30 6.31 -12.93
CA PHE A 149 -10.69 6.76 -12.95
C PHE A 149 -11.68 5.63 -13.26
N THR A 150 -11.32 4.72 -14.15
CA THR A 150 -12.14 3.57 -14.50
C THR A 150 -12.19 2.54 -13.38
N ASP A 151 -11.04 2.22 -12.80
CA ASP A 151 -10.91 1.21 -11.74
C ASP A 151 -11.58 1.64 -10.43
N ALA A 152 -11.65 2.95 -10.18
CA ALA A 152 -12.39 3.50 -9.04
C ALA A 152 -13.92 3.45 -9.22
N GLY A 153 -14.42 3.06 -10.41
CA GLY A 153 -15.84 2.84 -10.70
C GLY A 153 -16.68 4.10 -10.74
N PHE A 154 -16.07 5.29 -10.87
CA PHE A 154 -16.82 6.53 -10.99
C PHE A 154 -17.53 6.63 -12.36
N ARG A 155 -18.70 7.29 -12.35
CA ARG A 155 -19.28 7.76 -13.61
C ARG A 155 -18.45 8.93 -14.13
N VAL A 156 -17.80 8.73 -15.28
CA VAL A 156 -16.83 9.65 -15.86
C VAL A 156 -17.36 10.24 -17.14
N GLU A 157 -17.44 11.56 -17.19
CA GLU A 157 -17.66 12.34 -18.40
C GLU A 157 -16.32 12.89 -18.88
N ARG A 158 -16.02 12.75 -20.17
CA ARG A 158 -14.75 13.17 -20.78
C ARG A 158 -15.03 14.12 -21.92
N HIS A 159 -14.29 15.21 -21.93
CA HIS A 159 -14.23 16.12 -23.06
C HIS A 159 -12.77 16.31 -23.44
N SER A 160 -12.39 15.89 -24.63
CA SER A 160 -10.99 15.99 -25.10
C SER A 160 -10.85 17.20 -26.00
N ASP A 161 -9.85 18.02 -25.70
CA ASP A 161 -9.32 19.06 -26.56
C ASP A 161 -7.90 18.62 -26.95
N VAL A 162 -7.42 18.97 -28.10
CA VAL A 162 -6.19 18.52 -28.79
C VAL A 162 -5.25 17.60 -27.95
N ASP A 163 -4.67 18.11 -26.86
CA ASP A 163 -3.69 17.39 -26.03
C ASP A 163 -4.16 17.16 -24.58
N VAL A 164 -5.31 17.73 -24.19
CA VAL A 164 -5.82 17.67 -22.82
C VAL A 164 -7.20 17.01 -22.80
N THR A 165 -7.39 16.12 -21.88
CA THR A 165 -8.70 15.53 -21.58
C THR A 165 -9.20 16.10 -20.25
N HIS A 166 -10.29 16.83 -20.33
CA HIS A 166 -11.05 17.32 -19.18
C HIS A 166 -11.95 16.19 -18.68
N VAL A 167 -11.81 15.84 -17.45
CA VAL A 167 -12.53 14.74 -16.82
C VAL A 167 -13.43 15.28 -15.72
N ARG A 168 -14.72 14.91 -15.76
CA ARG A 168 -15.64 15.14 -14.64
C ARG A 168 -16.10 13.80 -14.08
N MET A 169 -15.94 13.57 -12.79
CA MET A 169 -16.33 12.35 -12.08
C MET A 169 -17.42 12.67 -11.07
N SER A 170 -18.59 12.03 -11.20
CA SER A 170 -19.63 12.14 -10.18
C SER A 170 -19.23 11.38 -8.92
N LEU A 171 -19.33 12.03 -7.76
CA LEU A 171 -19.10 11.41 -6.45
C LEU A 171 -20.35 10.72 -5.89
N THR A 172 -21.46 10.71 -6.63
CA THR A 172 -22.67 9.98 -6.22
C THR A 172 -22.34 8.48 -6.18
N PRO A 173 -22.57 7.80 -5.06
CA PRO A 173 -22.37 6.36 -4.98
C PRO A 173 -23.22 5.63 -6.01
N THR A 174 -22.63 4.72 -6.75
CA THR A 174 -23.34 3.87 -7.72
C THR A 174 -23.09 2.40 -7.36
N PRO A 175 -24.02 1.48 -7.67
CA PRO A 175 -23.78 0.05 -7.50
C PRO A 175 -22.50 -0.40 -8.21
N GLN A 176 -22.23 0.12 -9.40
CA GLN A 176 -21.03 -0.21 -10.17
C GLN A 176 -19.73 0.20 -9.45
N ALA A 177 -19.73 1.38 -8.77
CA ALA A 177 -18.59 1.81 -7.97
C ALA A 177 -18.38 0.88 -6.76
N GLN A 178 -19.46 0.44 -6.11
CA GLN A 178 -19.37 -0.50 -5.00
C GLN A 178 -18.86 -1.87 -5.47
N ASP A 179 -19.38 -2.40 -6.59
CA ASP A 179 -18.91 -3.66 -7.18
C ASP A 179 -17.41 -3.59 -7.55
N ALA A 180 -16.92 -2.45 -8.05
CA ALA A 180 -15.52 -2.25 -8.38
C ALA A 180 -14.64 -2.29 -7.12
N VAL A 181 -15.06 -1.63 -6.03
CA VAL A 181 -14.38 -1.68 -4.71
C VAL A 181 -14.33 -3.11 -4.21
N ASP A 182 -15.48 -3.80 -4.14
CA ASP A 182 -15.60 -5.17 -3.64
C ASP A 182 -14.72 -6.15 -4.44
N LEU A 183 -14.70 -6.01 -5.77
CA LEU A 183 -13.88 -6.85 -6.64
C LEU A 183 -12.39 -6.62 -6.40
N ARG A 184 -11.96 -5.38 -6.20
CA ARG A 184 -10.57 -5.04 -5.92
C ARG A 184 -10.14 -5.56 -4.56
N GLU A 185 -10.96 -5.35 -3.50
CA GLU A 185 -10.71 -5.89 -2.16
C GLU A 185 -10.53 -7.40 -2.19
N ARG A 186 -11.45 -8.12 -2.84
CA ARG A 186 -11.32 -9.59 -3.00
C ARG A 186 -10.04 -10.01 -3.70
N ARG A 187 -9.62 -9.28 -4.75
CA ARG A 187 -8.37 -9.58 -5.47
C ARG A 187 -7.15 -9.35 -4.58
N ALA A 188 -7.15 -8.27 -3.81
CA ALA A 188 -6.09 -7.94 -2.88
C ALA A 188 -6.02 -8.95 -1.73
N ASP A 189 -7.17 -9.39 -1.18
CA ASP A 189 -7.25 -10.46 -0.18
C ASP A 189 -6.67 -11.78 -0.70
N VAL A 190 -7.06 -12.19 -1.91
CA VAL A 190 -6.50 -13.40 -2.54
C VAL A 190 -5.00 -13.27 -2.73
N ALA A 191 -4.51 -12.10 -3.15
CA ALA A 191 -3.08 -11.85 -3.33
C ALA A 191 -2.32 -11.93 -2.00
N SER A 192 -2.86 -11.36 -0.91
CA SER A 192 -2.26 -11.41 0.42
C SER A 192 -2.21 -12.82 0.99
N LEU A 193 -3.31 -13.58 0.83
CA LEU A 193 -3.40 -14.96 1.30
C LEU A 193 -2.50 -15.93 0.53
N ARG A 194 -2.12 -15.61 -0.70
CA ARG A 194 -1.25 -16.47 -1.52
C ARG A 194 0.09 -16.78 -0.83
N HIS A 195 0.65 -15.83 -0.11
CA HIS A 195 1.91 -16.01 0.61
C HIS A 195 1.80 -16.99 1.77
N VAL A 196 0.59 -17.19 2.31
CA VAL A 196 0.32 -18.19 3.36
C VAL A 196 -0.08 -19.53 2.77
N LEU A 197 -0.96 -19.55 1.76
CA LEU A 197 -1.58 -20.77 1.24
C LEU A 197 -0.73 -21.48 0.17
N ALA A 198 0.10 -20.73 -0.56
CA ALA A 198 0.95 -21.28 -1.63
C ALA A 198 2.32 -20.58 -1.67
N PRO A 199 3.07 -20.53 -0.54
CA PRO A 199 4.39 -19.89 -0.50
C PRO A 199 5.37 -20.65 -1.39
N ARG A 200 6.24 -19.93 -2.10
CA ARG A 200 7.34 -20.50 -2.88
C ARG A 200 8.60 -20.65 -2.03
N SER A 201 8.67 -19.92 -0.92
CA SER A 201 9.77 -19.98 0.04
C SER A 201 9.25 -19.82 1.47
N ILE A 202 9.79 -20.62 2.39
CA ILE A 202 9.42 -20.64 3.80
C ILE A 202 10.68 -20.53 4.66
N VAL A 203 10.61 -19.72 5.73
CA VAL A 203 11.59 -19.78 6.82
C VAL A 203 10.93 -20.22 8.12
N VAL A 204 11.53 -21.19 8.81
CA VAL A 204 11.14 -21.57 10.18
C VAL A 204 12.04 -20.86 11.16
N VAL A 205 11.48 -19.90 11.91
CA VAL A 205 12.17 -19.14 12.94
C VAL A 205 11.99 -19.82 14.29
N GLY A 206 13.09 -20.18 14.94
CA GLY A 206 13.10 -21.07 16.09
C GLY A 206 13.20 -22.54 15.71
N ALA A 207 13.67 -22.83 14.50
CA ALA A 207 13.97 -24.18 14.04
C ALA A 207 14.96 -24.87 14.99
N SER A 208 14.76 -26.17 15.28
CA SER A 208 15.56 -26.87 16.28
C SER A 208 15.63 -28.37 16.00
N ASP A 209 16.74 -28.99 16.40
CA ASP A 209 16.87 -30.46 16.47
C ASP A 209 16.37 -31.04 17.79
N ARG A 210 16.03 -30.18 18.79
CA ARG A 210 15.60 -30.63 20.12
C ARG A 210 14.29 -31.43 19.99
N PRO A 211 14.23 -32.66 20.54
CA PRO A 211 12.99 -33.41 20.63
C PRO A 211 11.90 -32.60 21.36
N GLY A 212 10.68 -32.64 20.83
CA GLY A 212 9.53 -31.94 21.43
C GLY A 212 9.46 -30.45 21.20
N SER A 213 10.46 -29.82 20.53
CA SER A 213 10.37 -28.40 20.19
C SER A 213 9.37 -28.16 19.04
N VAL A 214 8.55 -27.11 19.19
CA VAL A 214 7.55 -26.70 18.15
C VAL A 214 8.25 -26.44 16.82
N GLY A 215 9.28 -25.60 16.79
CA GLY A 215 10.00 -25.28 15.57
C GLY A 215 10.69 -26.48 14.93
N GLY A 216 11.15 -27.46 15.72
CA GLY A 216 11.68 -28.72 15.21
C GLY A 216 10.59 -29.63 14.62
N ALA A 217 9.42 -29.68 15.23
CA ALA A 217 8.27 -30.44 14.71
C ALA A 217 7.75 -29.83 13.37
N VAL A 218 7.60 -28.53 13.35
CA VAL A 218 7.20 -27.79 12.14
C VAL A 218 8.15 -28.06 10.97
N LEU A 219 9.45 -27.91 11.20
CA LEU A 219 10.46 -28.13 10.16
C LEU A 219 10.42 -29.58 9.65
N ARG A 220 10.31 -30.58 10.54
CA ARG A 220 10.13 -31.99 10.15
C ARG A 220 8.88 -32.22 9.31
N ASN A 221 7.75 -31.63 9.70
CA ASN A 221 6.49 -31.79 9.00
C ASN A 221 6.53 -31.18 7.59
N ILE A 222 7.17 -30.01 7.43
CA ILE A 222 7.34 -29.37 6.12
C ILE A 222 8.21 -30.25 5.21
N ILE A 223 9.32 -30.82 5.76
CA ILE A 223 10.21 -31.74 5.03
C ILE A 223 9.48 -33.04 4.68
N ALA A 224 8.77 -33.64 5.63
CA ALA A 224 8.01 -34.86 5.42
C ALA A 224 6.83 -34.69 4.46
N GLY A 225 6.24 -33.50 4.42
CA GLY A 225 5.20 -33.12 3.47
C GLY A 225 5.71 -32.87 2.04
N HIS A 226 6.99 -33.11 1.78
CA HIS A 226 7.61 -32.95 0.45
C HIS A 226 7.41 -31.54 -0.13
N TYR A 227 7.48 -30.50 0.72
CA TYR A 227 7.44 -29.13 0.24
C TYR A 227 8.51 -28.88 -0.83
N ARG A 228 8.09 -28.36 -1.98
CA ARG A 228 8.96 -28.22 -3.18
C ARG A 228 9.58 -26.84 -3.30
N GLY A 229 9.21 -25.91 -2.43
CA GLY A 229 9.76 -24.55 -2.42
C GLY A 229 11.08 -24.45 -1.66
N ASP A 230 11.63 -23.27 -1.58
CA ASP A 230 12.85 -22.98 -0.83
C ASP A 230 12.56 -22.97 0.68
N LEU A 231 13.22 -23.82 1.43
CA LEU A 231 13.04 -23.98 2.89
C LEU A 231 14.29 -23.54 3.62
N LYS A 232 14.14 -22.55 4.48
CA LYS A 232 15.22 -21.99 5.29
C LYS A 232 14.93 -22.16 6.78
N ALA A 233 15.98 -22.19 7.59
CA ALA A 233 15.90 -22.28 9.05
C ALA A 233 16.58 -21.09 9.71
N VAL A 234 16.00 -20.56 10.78
CA VAL A 234 16.63 -19.56 11.64
C VAL A 234 16.79 -20.14 13.04
N ASN A 235 18.05 -20.14 13.52
CA ASN A 235 18.42 -20.52 14.89
C ASN A 235 19.69 -19.75 15.31
N PRO A 236 19.66 -18.92 16.37
CA PRO A 236 20.80 -18.11 16.78
C PRO A 236 21.99 -18.93 17.29
N ASN A 237 21.76 -20.17 17.73
CA ASN A 237 22.75 -20.99 18.41
C ASN A 237 23.27 -22.16 17.55
N ARG A 238 22.73 -22.39 16.35
CA ARG A 238 23.07 -23.52 15.51
C ARG A 238 23.34 -23.08 14.08
N ARG A 239 24.38 -23.64 13.45
CA ARG A 239 24.66 -23.40 12.02
C ARG A 239 23.92 -24.37 11.10
N TRP A 240 23.46 -25.49 11.65
CA TRP A 240 22.72 -26.54 10.96
C TRP A 240 21.59 -27.03 11.82
N VAL A 241 20.41 -27.23 11.24
CA VAL A 241 19.23 -27.83 11.87
C VAL A 241 18.58 -28.75 10.85
N GLN A 242 18.39 -30.03 11.20
CA GLN A 242 17.77 -31.05 10.34
C GLN A 242 18.36 -31.07 8.91
N ARG A 243 19.68 -31.00 8.80
CA ARG A 243 20.46 -30.93 7.56
C ARG A 243 20.29 -29.64 6.72
N LEU A 244 19.51 -28.67 7.18
CA LEU A 244 19.41 -27.35 6.56
C LEU A 244 20.40 -26.39 7.20
N ARG A 245 20.99 -25.51 6.39
CA ARG A 245 21.77 -24.39 6.91
C ARG A 245 20.84 -23.47 7.70
N ALA A 246 21.20 -23.16 8.94
CA ALA A 246 20.49 -22.24 9.78
C ALA A 246 21.19 -20.87 9.80
N TYR A 247 20.38 -19.83 9.72
CA TYR A 247 20.80 -18.44 9.80
C TYR A 247 20.60 -17.93 11.24
N PRO A 248 21.47 -17.03 11.75
CA PRO A 248 21.36 -16.56 13.13
C PRO A 248 20.11 -15.69 13.38
N SER A 249 19.62 -14.98 12.39
CA SER A 249 18.41 -14.15 12.47
C SER A 249 17.70 -14.08 11.12
N VAL A 250 16.47 -13.55 11.12
CA VAL A 250 15.71 -13.27 9.90
C VAL A 250 16.44 -12.23 9.03
N LEU A 251 17.06 -11.23 9.63
CA LEU A 251 17.82 -10.19 8.92
C LEU A 251 19.05 -10.72 8.17
N SER A 252 19.59 -11.87 8.60
CA SER A 252 20.76 -12.50 7.94
C SER A 252 20.41 -13.44 6.80
N LEU A 253 19.13 -13.59 6.44
CA LEU A 253 18.71 -14.33 5.26
C LEU A 253 19.29 -13.66 4.01
N PRO A 254 19.77 -14.44 3.00
CA PRO A 254 20.33 -13.87 1.77
C PRO A 254 19.27 -13.12 0.96
N GLU A 255 18.05 -13.65 0.95
CA GLU A 255 16.89 -13.12 0.22
C GLU A 255 15.64 -13.15 1.12
N PRO A 256 14.66 -12.24 0.90
CA PRO A 256 13.37 -12.35 1.56
C PRO A 256 12.66 -13.64 1.16
N VAL A 257 11.79 -14.15 2.03
CA VAL A 257 10.98 -15.35 1.80
C VAL A 257 9.50 -14.98 1.80
N ASP A 258 8.66 -15.81 1.19
CA ASP A 258 7.21 -15.56 1.12
C ASP A 258 6.52 -15.72 2.48
N LEU A 259 6.99 -16.68 3.31
CA LEU A 259 6.35 -17.02 4.58
C LEU A 259 7.36 -17.25 5.71
N ALA A 260 7.17 -16.59 6.84
CA ALA A 260 7.85 -16.92 8.09
C ALA A 260 6.95 -17.75 8.99
N VAL A 261 7.40 -18.94 9.41
CA VAL A 261 6.73 -19.73 10.47
C VAL A 261 7.49 -19.50 11.76
N VAL A 262 6.89 -18.73 12.68
CA VAL A 262 7.52 -18.25 13.91
C VAL A 262 7.18 -19.19 15.06
N ALA A 263 8.18 -19.87 15.60
CA ALA A 263 8.08 -20.85 16.70
C ALA A 263 9.13 -20.53 17.79
N VAL A 264 9.15 -19.28 18.24
CA VAL A 264 10.03 -18.79 19.30
C VAL A 264 9.23 -18.55 20.59
N PRO A 265 9.86 -18.40 21.76
CA PRO A 265 9.16 -18.01 22.99
C PRO A 265 8.41 -16.68 22.82
N GLY A 266 7.23 -16.54 23.46
CA GLY A 266 6.34 -15.38 23.35
C GLY A 266 7.05 -14.02 23.40
N PRO A 267 7.92 -13.74 24.39
CA PRO A 267 8.64 -12.46 24.47
C PRO A 267 9.54 -12.12 23.27
N ALA A 268 9.93 -13.10 22.47
CA ALA A 268 10.78 -12.88 21.29
C ALA A 268 9.97 -12.65 20.00
N VAL A 269 8.66 -12.90 20.02
CA VAL A 269 7.81 -12.83 18.82
C VAL A 269 7.77 -11.43 18.25
N GLU A 270 7.58 -10.42 19.08
CA GLU A 270 7.47 -9.03 18.61
C GLU A 270 8.70 -8.60 17.80
N GLN A 271 9.90 -8.90 18.34
CA GLN A 271 11.14 -8.55 17.63
C GLN A 271 11.29 -9.33 16.33
N VAL A 272 10.94 -10.61 16.30
CA VAL A 272 10.98 -11.43 15.09
C VAL A 272 10.03 -10.89 14.03
N ILE A 273 8.83 -10.45 14.40
CA ILE A 273 7.87 -9.85 13.44
C ILE A 273 8.39 -8.52 12.90
N ARG A 274 9.00 -7.67 13.73
CA ARG A 274 9.67 -6.44 13.28
C ARG A 274 10.79 -6.75 12.28
N ASP A 275 11.61 -7.76 12.56
CA ASP A 275 12.69 -8.21 11.67
C ASP A 275 12.15 -8.77 10.36
N CYS A 276 11.01 -9.49 10.39
CA CYS A 276 10.31 -9.95 9.19
C CYS A 276 9.84 -8.77 8.33
N GLY A 277 9.24 -7.75 8.94
CA GLY A 277 8.83 -6.53 8.26
C GLY A 277 10.02 -5.80 7.64
N ALA A 278 11.10 -5.60 8.39
CA ALA A 278 12.32 -4.96 7.90
C ALA A 278 12.99 -5.74 6.76
N ARG A 279 12.82 -7.06 6.74
CA ARG A 279 13.35 -7.95 5.68
C ARG A 279 12.42 -8.05 4.47
N GLY A 280 11.20 -7.47 4.54
CA GLY A 280 10.20 -7.52 3.47
C GLY A 280 9.51 -8.88 3.32
N ILE A 281 9.38 -9.65 4.40
CA ILE A 281 8.63 -10.91 4.40
C ILE A 281 7.14 -10.61 4.51
N PRO A 282 6.32 -10.94 3.49
CA PRO A 282 4.94 -10.47 3.39
C PRO A 282 3.96 -11.19 4.31
N ALA A 283 4.31 -12.39 4.82
CA ALA A 283 3.40 -13.18 5.65
C ALA A 283 4.12 -13.91 6.78
N ALA A 284 3.44 -14.04 7.92
CA ALA A 284 3.92 -14.82 9.06
C ALA A 284 2.80 -15.67 9.68
N VAL A 285 3.14 -16.89 10.08
CA VAL A 285 2.31 -17.76 10.93
C VAL A 285 3.01 -17.92 12.26
N ILE A 286 2.34 -17.54 13.34
CA ILE A 286 2.90 -17.57 14.70
C ILE A 286 2.35 -18.79 15.43
N LEU A 287 3.25 -19.68 15.86
CA LEU A 287 2.95 -20.91 16.60
C LEU A 287 3.48 -20.86 18.04
N SER A 288 3.59 -19.66 18.60
CA SER A 288 4.12 -19.41 19.94
C SER A 288 2.98 -19.37 20.95
N ALA A 289 3.23 -19.84 22.16
CA ALA A 289 2.34 -19.69 23.32
C ALA A 289 2.93 -18.69 24.32
N GLY A 290 2.09 -18.20 25.27
CA GLY A 290 2.56 -17.30 26.32
C GLY A 290 2.39 -15.82 25.99
N PHE A 291 1.32 -15.48 25.29
CA PHE A 291 0.82 -14.12 25.15
C PHE A 291 -0.18 -13.88 26.29
N GLY A 292 0.31 -13.50 27.45
CA GLY A 292 -0.50 -13.18 28.63
C GLY A 292 0.29 -12.32 29.57
#